data_8e4bb7d2cd5722bfff1e7165b99c96ce
#
_entry.id   8e4bb7d2cd5722bfff1e7165b99c96ce
#
_cell.length_a   1.000
_cell.length_b   1.000
_cell.length_c   1.000
_cell.angle_alpha   90.00
_cell.angle_beta   90.00
_cell.angle_gamma   90.00
#
_symmetry.space_group_name_H-M   'P 1'
#
loop_
_entity.id
_entity.type
_entity.pdbx_description
1 polymer ?
#
loop_
_entity_poly.entity_id
_entity_poly.type
_entity_poly.pdbx_seq_one_letter_code
_entity_poly.pdbx_strand_id
1 'polypeptide(L)'
;MRSDVAVIGAGIAGITTAYALAKKGHRVTLIDSRRYPAMATSYANGGQLSASNSETWNTTKNIYNGIKWMFKKDAPLLLNPTPSIQKYKWMLGFLLATFNGKHKSNTQQTIELAKRAREIYFKIADSEGIEFDLLKKGILHFYNDEKEFNTASEKASWLDQEGMEWESLSLDEIEDLEPAFKSASNEKKIVGGIYTKSDASGDIHKFCTNMIKILQEKYGVETLFNTEIETIYKDKDKVILSATDQAASKGYVFDQVAVCAGVETQSFADILGDSMRVYPVKGYSVTIYLDDMISQQAAPQVSLLDDPVKIVSSRLGNRLRVAGTAELAGKNKDIRQDRIRPLLNWVREYFPSVSTENYTPWAGLRPMTPDMMPLIFESKVKGVFYNTGHGHLGWTLGAATGEILAEKMEHD
;
A
#
# COMPACT_ATOMS: atom_id res chain seq x y z
N MET A 1 -14.26 25.23 -12.39
CA MET A 1 -13.29 26.34 -12.68
C MET A 1 -11.87 25.80 -12.54
N ARG A 2 -10.90 26.42 -13.24
CA ARG A 2 -9.49 26.05 -13.09
C ARG A 2 -8.95 26.67 -11.79
N SER A 3 -8.47 25.84 -10.86
CA SER A 3 -7.88 26.29 -9.60
C SER A 3 -6.39 25.97 -9.53
N ASP A 4 -5.67 26.75 -8.73
CA ASP A 4 -4.28 26.47 -8.37
C ASP A 4 -4.26 25.55 -7.15
N VAL A 5 -3.76 24.33 -7.31
CA VAL A 5 -3.84 23.29 -6.28
C VAL A 5 -2.44 22.80 -5.91
N ALA A 6 -2.14 22.81 -4.60
CA ALA A 6 -0.98 22.10 -4.10
C ALA A 6 -1.35 20.66 -3.68
N VAL A 7 -0.48 19.70 -4.01
CA VAL A 7 -0.55 18.33 -3.53
C VAL A 7 0.69 18.07 -2.68
N ILE A 8 0.54 17.82 -1.40
CA ILE A 8 1.63 17.58 -0.45
C ILE A 8 1.86 16.07 -0.30
N GLY A 9 3.04 15.62 -0.70
CA GLY A 9 3.45 14.22 -0.69
C GLY A 9 3.46 13.58 -2.09
N ALA A 10 4.63 13.17 -2.58
CA ALA A 10 4.84 12.50 -3.86
C ALA A 10 4.92 10.96 -3.73
N GLY A 11 4.16 10.38 -2.81
CA GLY A 11 3.83 8.96 -2.76
C GLY A 11 2.67 8.63 -3.71
N ILE A 12 2.25 7.37 -3.76
CA ILE A 12 1.20 6.93 -4.68
C ILE A 12 -0.10 7.73 -4.54
N ALA A 13 -0.57 8.03 -3.32
CA ALA A 13 -1.78 8.80 -3.11
C ALA A 13 -1.67 10.22 -3.67
N GLY A 14 -0.53 10.90 -3.47
CA GLY A 14 -0.32 12.24 -4.01
C GLY A 14 -0.17 12.26 -5.52
N ILE A 15 0.58 11.32 -6.08
CA ILE A 15 0.79 11.22 -7.53
C ILE A 15 -0.51 10.94 -8.28
N THR A 16 -1.34 10.02 -7.77
CA THR A 16 -2.64 9.73 -8.40
C THR A 16 -3.65 10.86 -8.21
N THR A 17 -3.60 11.56 -7.07
CA THR A 17 -4.38 12.80 -6.85
C THR A 17 -3.94 13.90 -7.81
N ALA A 18 -2.64 14.14 -7.95
CA ALA A 18 -2.10 15.14 -8.88
C ALA A 18 -2.49 14.83 -10.33
N TYR A 19 -2.44 13.55 -10.72
CA TYR A 19 -2.88 13.12 -12.04
C TYR A 19 -4.37 13.38 -12.27
N ALA A 20 -5.21 12.99 -11.32
CA ALA A 20 -6.66 13.20 -11.42
C ALA A 20 -7.02 14.69 -11.53
N LEU A 21 -6.40 15.56 -10.72
CA LEU A 21 -6.59 17.01 -10.75
C LEU A 21 -6.09 17.64 -12.05
N ALA A 22 -4.87 17.28 -12.49
CA ALA A 22 -4.29 17.80 -13.71
C ALA A 22 -5.10 17.41 -14.96
N LYS A 23 -5.61 16.16 -14.99
CA LYS A 23 -6.49 15.68 -16.05
C LYS A 23 -7.83 16.42 -16.12
N LYS A 24 -8.31 16.95 -15.00
CA LYS A 24 -9.48 17.83 -14.90
C LYS A 24 -9.18 19.30 -15.27
N GLY A 25 -7.92 19.62 -15.55
CA GLY A 25 -7.48 20.94 -16.03
C GLY A 25 -7.05 21.91 -14.93
N HIS A 26 -6.91 21.46 -13.66
CA HIS A 26 -6.34 22.27 -12.60
C HIS A 26 -4.84 22.54 -12.83
N ARG A 27 -4.33 23.66 -12.33
CA ARG A 27 -2.90 23.90 -12.24
C ARG A 27 -2.37 23.28 -10.96
N VAL A 28 -1.56 22.23 -11.08
CA VAL A 28 -1.13 21.43 -9.94
C VAL A 28 0.36 21.66 -9.65
N THR A 29 0.68 21.88 -8.37
CA THR A 29 2.05 21.86 -7.84
C THR A 29 2.17 20.69 -6.87
N LEU A 30 3.02 19.72 -7.18
CA LEU A 30 3.30 18.56 -6.33
C LEU A 30 4.54 18.82 -5.47
N ILE A 31 4.40 18.73 -4.15
CA ILE A 31 5.43 19.11 -3.18
C ILE A 31 5.82 17.90 -2.34
N ASP A 32 7.12 17.62 -2.19
CA ASP A 32 7.62 16.58 -1.28
C ASP A 32 8.92 17.02 -0.60
N SER A 33 9.06 16.66 0.68
CA SER A 33 10.27 16.93 1.45
C SER A 33 11.48 16.12 1.00
N ARG A 34 11.28 15.07 0.21
CA ARG A 34 12.35 14.21 -0.31
C ARG A 34 12.80 14.65 -1.69
N ARG A 35 14.02 14.24 -2.04
CA ARG A 35 14.65 14.57 -3.31
C ARG A 35 13.96 13.93 -4.54
N TYR A 36 13.34 12.76 -4.34
CA TYR A 36 12.71 11.97 -5.42
C TYR A 36 11.31 11.52 -5.01
N PRO A 37 10.42 11.26 -5.96
CA PRO A 37 9.10 10.71 -5.68
C PRO A 37 9.17 9.30 -5.11
N ALA A 38 8.13 8.88 -4.41
CA ALA A 38 7.93 7.53 -3.89
C ALA A 38 9.04 7.01 -2.95
N MET A 39 9.80 7.86 -2.29
CA MET A 39 10.91 7.50 -1.40
C MET A 39 10.47 7.11 0.02
N ALA A 40 9.15 7.05 0.28
CA ALA A 40 8.58 6.58 1.55
C ALA A 40 7.97 5.19 1.37
N THR A 41 6.74 4.99 1.86
CA THR A 41 6.01 3.72 1.81
C THR A 41 5.80 3.17 0.38
N SER A 42 5.81 4.04 -0.62
CA SER A 42 5.71 3.67 -2.04
C SER A 42 7.05 3.24 -2.68
N TYR A 43 8.13 3.07 -1.90
CA TYR A 43 9.42 2.68 -2.45
C TYR A 43 9.52 1.18 -2.74
N ALA A 44 9.18 0.34 -1.75
CA ALA A 44 9.39 -1.11 -1.85
C ALA A 44 8.30 -1.91 -1.10
N ASN A 45 7.03 -1.64 -1.44
CA ASN A 45 5.90 -2.42 -0.94
C ASN A 45 5.84 -3.83 -1.59
N GLY A 46 4.80 -4.62 -1.26
CA GLY A 46 4.63 -5.99 -1.79
C GLY A 46 4.33 -6.11 -3.29
N GLY A 47 4.05 -5.02 -3.97
CA GLY A 47 3.83 -4.99 -5.43
C GLY A 47 2.44 -5.46 -5.89
N GLN A 48 1.55 -5.86 -5.00
CA GLN A 48 0.23 -6.41 -5.34
C GLN A 48 -0.82 -5.31 -5.57
N LEU A 49 -1.57 -5.43 -6.66
CA LEU A 49 -2.85 -4.77 -6.93
C LEU A 49 -3.95 -5.80 -6.64
N SER A 50 -4.27 -5.97 -5.36
CA SER A 50 -5.03 -7.08 -4.84
C SER A 50 -6.38 -6.65 -4.28
N ALA A 51 -7.44 -6.84 -5.05
CA ALA A 51 -8.79 -6.74 -4.53
C ALA A 51 -9.13 -7.93 -3.61
N SER A 52 -8.55 -9.11 -3.87
CA SER A 52 -8.71 -10.32 -3.07
C SER A 52 -8.14 -10.20 -1.64
N ASN A 53 -7.16 -9.33 -1.42
CA ASN A 53 -6.54 -9.09 -0.11
C ASN A 53 -6.93 -7.72 0.48
N SER A 54 -8.15 -7.24 0.20
CA SER A 54 -8.65 -5.93 0.67
C SER A 54 -9.48 -6.04 1.95
N GLU A 55 -9.59 -7.21 2.57
CA GLU A 55 -10.32 -7.39 3.83
C GLU A 55 -9.72 -6.51 4.93
N THR A 56 -10.57 -5.83 5.69
CA THR A 56 -10.14 -5.08 6.87
C THR A 56 -9.76 -6.03 8.02
N TRP A 57 -8.74 -5.65 8.81
CA TRP A 57 -8.24 -6.55 9.87
C TRP A 57 -9.02 -6.50 11.18
N ASN A 58 -10.11 -5.75 11.24
CA ASN A 58 -10.94 -5.55 12.43
C ASN A 58 -11.81 -6.77 12.74
N THR A 59 -11.19 -7.89 13.10
CA THR A 59 -11.86 -9.14 13.49
C THR A 59 -11.38 -9.62 14.85
N THR A 60 -12.24 -10.31 15.61
CA THR A 60 -11.88 -10.91 16.90
C THR A 60 -10.78 -11.97 16.74
N LYS A 61 -10.78 -12.71 15.61
CA LYS A 61 -9.72 -13.67 15.25
C LYS A 61 -8.36 -12.98 15.14
N ASN A 62 -8.30 -11.81 14.50
CA ASN A 62 -7.05 -11.06 14.33
C ASN A 62 -6.56 -10.46 15.66
N ILE A 63 -7.46 -10.02 16.55
CA ILE A 63 -7.08 -9.60 17.90
C ILE A 63 -6.47 -10.76 18.67
N TYR A 64 -7.14 -11.92 18.68
CA TYR A 64 -6.64 -13.11 19.36
C TYR A 64 -5.28 -13.56 18.82
N ASN A 65 -5.14 -13.62 17.51
CA ASN A 65 -3.87 -13.95 16.86
C ASN A 65 -2.80 -12.91 17.18
N GLY A 66 -3.14 -11.63 17.16
CA GLY A 66 -2.22 -10.54 17.52
C GLY A 66 -1.65 -10.69 18.92
N ILE A 67 -2.49 -11.02 19.91
CA ILE A 67 -2.04 -11.30 21.29
C ILE A 67 -1.11 -12.52 21.31
N LYS A 68 -1.47 -13.61 20.63
CA LYS A 68 -0.64 -14.82 20.55
C LYS A 68 0.71 -14.56 19.89
N TRP A 69 0.74 -13.73 18.86
CA TRP A 69 1.95 -13.36 18.13
C TRP A 69 2.92 -12.51 18.94
N MET A 70 2.44 -11.70 19.88
CA MET A 70 3.33 -10.90 20.75
C MET A 70 4.33 -11.75 21.54
N PHE A 71 4.04 -13.04 21.75
CA PHE A 71 4.89 -13.98 22.47
C PHE A 71 5.78 -14.87 21.57
N LYS A 72 5.70 -14.70 20.23
CA LYS A 72 6.49 -15.48 19.27
C LYS A 72 7.55 -14.62 18.58
N LYS A 73 8.81 -15.11 18.53
CA LYS A 73 9.95 -14.39 17.94
C LYS A 73 9.75 -14.06 16.45
N ASP A 74 9.24 -14.97 15.66
CA ASP A 74 9.11 -14.87 14.19
C ASP A 74 7.67 -14.64 13.73
N ALA A 75 6.86 -14.04 14.58
CA ALA A 75 5.45 -13.80 14.29
C ALA A 75 5.26 -12.66 13.26
N PRO A 76 4.15 -12.70 12.49
CA PRO A 76 3.80 -11.65 11.53
C PRO A 76 3.55 -10.27 12.16
N LEU A 77 3.21 -10.22 13.45
CA LEU A 77 2.99 -8.97 14.20
C LEU A 77 3.98 -8.85 15.36
N LEU A 78 4.60 -7.68 15.48
CA LEU A 78 5.45 -7.31 16.60
C LEU A 78 4.96 -6.02 17.27
N LEU A 79 4.83 -6.07 18.58
CA LEU A 79 4.56 -4.88 19.40
C LEU A 79 5.86 -4.42 20.06
N ASN A 80 6.36 -3.24 19.69
CA ASN A 80 7.47 -2.61 20.39
C ASN A 80 6.97 -2.13 21.76
N PRO A 81 7.65 -2.49 22.86
CA PRO A 81 7.20 -2.16 24.22
C PRO A 81 7.29 -0.67 24.57
N THR A 82 8.04 0.14 23.79
CA THR A 82 8.18 1.58 24.05
C THR A 82 6.82 2.25 24.23
N PRO A 83 6.53 2.90 25.36
CA PRO A 83 5.25 3.55 25.60
C PRO A 83 5.02 4.71 24.63
N SER A 84 3.79 4.82 24.11
CA SER A 84 3.37 5.92 23.25
C SER A 84 1.87 6.12 23.36
N ILE A 85 1.46 7.32 23.74
CA ILE A 85 0.04 7.69 23.86
C ILE A 85 -0.68 7.51 22.52
N GLN A 86 -0.03 7.89 21.41
CA GLN A 86 -0.60 7.75 20.06
C GLN A 86 -0.84 6.27 19.73
N LYS A 87 0.12 5.38 20.04
CA LYS A 87 -0.02 3.93 19.86
C LYS A 87 -1.21 3.37 20.63
N TYR A 88 -1.32 3.70 21.91
CA TYR A 88 -2.42 3.20 22.74
C TYR A 88 -3.78 3.74 22.31
N LYS A 89 -3.87 5.02 21.92
CA LYS A 89 -5.10 5.60 21.36
C LYS A 89 -5.50 4.91 20.04
N TRP A 90 -4.52 4.59 19.20
CA TRP A 90 -4.77 3.86 17.95
C TRP A 90 -5.23 2.42 18.22
N MET A 91 -4.54 1.70 19.12
CA MET A 91 -4.91 0.33 19.51
C MET A 91 -6.31 0.26 20.12
N LEU A 92 -6.66 1.21 20.99
CA LEU A 92 -8.03 1.32 21.53
C LEU A 92 -9.05 1.61 20.42
N GLY A 93 -8.72 2.49 19.48
CA GLY A 93 -9.56 2.75 18.30
C GLY A 93 -9.77 1.51 17.45
N PHE A 94 -8.69 0.72 17.21
CA PHE A 94 -8.77 -0.54 16.47
C PHE A 94 -9.66 -1.57 17.20
N LEU A 95 -9.52 -1.69 18.51
CA LEU A 95 -10.36 -2.56 19.33
C LEU A 95 -11.83 -2.14 19.24
N LEU A 96 -12.14 -0.85 19.41
CA LEU A 96 -13.49 -0.33 19.27
C LEU A 96 -14.07 -0.55 17.86
N ALA A 97 -13.25 -0.34 16.83
CA ALA A 97 -13.64 -0.59 15.43
C ALA A 97 -13.96 -2.06 15.16
N THR A 98 -13.32 -2.99 15.87
CA THR A 98 -13.62 -4.44 15.76
C THR A 98 -15.03 -4.78 16.25
N PHE A 99 -15.53 -4.06 17.25
CA PHE A 99 -16.85 -4.34 17.85
C PHE A 99 -17.97 -3.43 17.36
N ASN A 100 -17.71 -2.50 16.43
CA ASN A 100 -18.72 -1.57 15.92
C ASN A 100 -19.65 -2.16 14.83
N GLY A 101 -19.44 -3.41 14.45
CA GLY A 101 -20.24 -4.11 13.43
C GLY A 101 -19.98 -3.69 11.98
N LYS A 102 -18.98 -2.83 11.72
CA LYS A 102 -18.72 -2.27 10.38
C LYS A 102 -17.71 -3.09 9.55
N HIS A 103 -17.16 -4.17 10.10
CA HIS A 103 -16.14 -4.98 9.38
C HIS A 103 -16.60 -5.37 7.96
N LYS A 104 -17.82 -5.92 7.85
CA LYS A 104 -18.35 -6.36 6.54
C LYS A 104 -18.50 -5.19 5.57
N SER A 105 -19.15 -4.09 5.99
CA SER A 105 -19.35 -2.93 5.11
C SER A 105 -18.05 -2.22 4.75
N ASN A 106 -17.07 -2.15 5.66
CA ASN A 106 -15.76 -1.60 5.38
C ASN A 106 -15.01 -2.46 4.36
N THR A 107 -15.06 -3.80 4.53
CA THR A 107 -14.44 -4.74 3.57
C THR A 107 -15.08 -4.62 2.18
N GLN A 108 -16.40 -4.52 2.08
CA GLN A 108 -17.09 -4.28 0.80
C GLN A 108 -16.59 -3.00 0.14
N GLN A 109 -16.54 -1.89 0.86
CA GLN A 109 -16.05 -0.62 0.33
C GLN A 109 -14.59 -0.69 -0.12
N THR A 110 -13.71 -1.37 0.64
CA THR A 110 -12.31 -1.53 0.22
C THR A 110 -12.17 -2.41 -1.02
N ILE A 111 -12.99 -3.45 -1.19
CA ILE A 111 -13.04 -4.28 -2.41
C ILE A 111 -13.48 -3.44 -3.62
N GLU A 112 -14.55 -2.66 -3.48
CA GLU A 112 -15.03 -1.78 -4.55
C GLU A 112 -13.97 -0.74 -4.97
N LEU A 113 -13.35 -0.09 -3.99
CA LEU A 113 -12.24 0.84 -4.24
C LEU A 113 -11.04 0.15 -4.92
N ALA A 114 -10.71 -1.08 -4.51
CA ALA A 114 -9.62 -1.84 -5.08
C ALA A 114 -9.89 -2.23 -6.55
N LYS A 115 -11.11 -2.69 -6.86
CA LYS A 115 -11.54 -3.00 -8.24
C LYS A 115 -11.48 -1.73 -9.11
N ARG A 116 -12.05 -0.61 -8.63
CA ARG A 116 -12.00 0.69 -9.34
C ARG A 116 -10.57 1.15 -9.56
N ALA A 117 -9.72 1.09 -8.54
CA ALA A 117 -8.32 1.51 -8.65
C ALA A 117 -7.53 0.67 -9.65
N ARG A 118 -7.71 -0.65 -9.65
CA ARG A 118 -7.07 -1.56 -10.60
C ARG A 118 -7.41 -1.22 -12.05
N GLU A 119 -8.69 -0.97 -12.34
CA GLU A 119 -9.13 -0.53 -13.67
C GLU A 119 -8.51 0.81 -14.08
N ILE A 120 -8.40 1.76 -13.13
CA ILE A 120 -7.76 3.05 -13.38
C ILE A 120 -6.28 2.85 -13.70
N TYR A 121 -5.55 2.02 -12.94
CA TYR A 121 -4.14 1.73 -13.24
C TYR A 121 -3.96 1.10 -14.62
N PHE A 122 -4.83 0.17 -15.01
CA PHE A 122 -4.78 -0.43 -16.35
C PHE A 122 -5.04 0.61 -17.44
N LYS A 123 -6.05 1.47 -17.26
CA LYS A 123 -6.34 2.57 -18.19
C LYS A 123 -5.16 3.56 -18.28
N ILE A 124 -4.54 3.89 -17.16
CA ILE A 124 -3.35 4.76 -17.13
C ILE A 124 -2.19 4.09 -17.85
N ALA A 125 -1.91 2.81 -17.60
CA ALA A 125 -0.86 2.08 -18.28
C ALA A 125 -1.03 2.13 -19.81
N ASP A 126 -2.24 1.87 -20.28
CA ASP A 126 -2.56 1.83 -21.72
C ASP A 126 -2.56 3.24 -22.34
N SER A 127 -3.20 4.24 -21.68
CA SER A 127 -3.37 5.58 -22.26
C SER A 127 -2.15 6.48 -22.17
N GLU A 128 -1.33 6.28 -21.15
CA GLU A 128 -0.12 7.07 -20.92
C GLU A 128 1.17 6.32 -21.31
N GLY A 129 1.06 5.04 -21.68
CA GLY A 129 2.21 4.22 -22.08
C GLY A 129 3.19 3.97 -20.93
N ILE A 130 2.69 3.84 -19.67
CA ILE A 130 3.55 3.69 -18.51
C ILE A 130 3.93 2.23 -18.30
N GLU A 131 5.22 1.96 -18.31
CA GLU A 131 5.79 0.68 -17.92
C GLU A 131 6.17 0.67 -16.44
N PHE A 132 5.67 -0.31 -15.68
CA PHE A 132 5.95 -0.49 -14.25
C PHE A 132 5.99 -1.96 -13.83
N ASP A 133 6.51 -2.82 -14.70
CA ASP A 133 6.59 -4.27 -14.53
C ASP A 133 5.21 -4.89 -14.22
N LEU A 134 4.14 -4.37 -14.87
CA LEU A 134 2.78 -4.83 -14.68
C LEU A 134 2.60 -6.26 -15.16
N LEU A 135 2.19 -7.16 -14.27
CA LEU A 135 1.82 -8.54 -14.58
C LEU A 135 0.34 -8.77 -14.26
N LYS A 136 -0.48 -8.93 -15.29
CA LYS A 136 -1.90 -9.29 -15.20
C LYS A 136 -2.06 -10.82 -15.13
N LYS A 137 -1.38 -11.45 -14.14
CA LYS A 137 -1.34 -12.91 -13.95
C LYS A 137 -2.07 -13.38 -12.68
N GLY A 138 -2.96 -12.55 -12.14
CA GLY A 138 -3.69 -12.87 -10.93
C GLY A 138 -2.82 -12.89 -9.66
N ILE A 139 -3.48 -13.25 -8.56
CA ILE A 139 -2.84 -13.49 -7.26
C ILE A 139 -3.33 -14.83 -6.71
N LEU A 140 -2.40 -15.66 -6.27
CA LEU A 140 -2.67 -16.95 -5.64
C LEU A 140 -2.44 -16.84 -4.14
N HIS A 141 -3.49 -17.04 -3.35
CA HIS A 141 -3.43 -17.29 -1.91
C HIS A 141 -3.31 -18.79 -1.69
N PHE A 142 -2.22 -19.28 -1.10
CA PHE A 142 -2.02 -20.71 -0.90
C PHE A 142 -1.93 -21.08 0.59
N TYR A 143 -2.24 -22.33 0.90
CA TYR A 143 -2.43 -22.83 2.26
C TYR A 143 -1.71 -24.14 2.46
N ASN A 144 -1.16 -24.33 3.68
CA ASN A 144 -0.45 -25.54 4.12
C ASN A 144 -1.27 -26.34 5.17
N ASP A 145 -2.46 -25.88 5.52
CA ASP A 145 -3.36 -26.51 6.47
C ASP A 145 -4.76 -26.58 5.87
N GLU A 146 -5.35 -27.80 5.87
CA GLU A 146 -6.66 -28.06 5.27
C GLU A 146 -7.79 -27.25 5.94
N LYS A 147 -7.71 -27.06 7.26
CA LYS A 147 -8.74 -26.28 7.99
C LYS A 147 -8.69 -24.81 7.64
N GLU A 148 -7.48 -24.25 7.48
CA GLU A 148 -7.30 -22.86 7.04
C GLU A 148 -7.76 -22.70 5.60
N PHE A 149 -7.43 -23.63 4.70
CA PHE A 149 -7.89 -23.65 3.32
C PHE A 149 -9.42 -23.73 3.20
N ASN A 150 -10.06 -24.66 3.92
CA ASN A 150 -11.51 -24.78 3.92
C ASN A 150 -12.20 -23.51 4.44
N THR A 151 -11.67 -22.93 5.54
CA THR A 151 -12.17 -21.64 6.07
C THR A 151 -12.02 -20.50 5.06
N ALA A 152 -10.93 -20.48 4.31
CA ALA A 152 -10.69 -19.46 3.28
C ALA A 152 -11.62 -19.66 2.08
N SER A 153 -11.86 -20.91 1.66
CA SER A 153 -12.80 -21.24 0.58
C SER A 153 -14.24 -20.85 0.92
N GLU A 154 -14.68 -21.09 2.17
CA GLU A 154 -15.98 -20.63 2.66
C GLU A 154 -16.10 -19.10 2.64
N LYS A 155 -15.04 -18.39 3.02
CA LYS A 155 -14.98 -16.91 2.93
C LYS A 155 -14.97 -16.43 1.50
N ALA A 156 -14.24 -17.09 0.60
CA ALA A 156 -14.14 -16.71 -0.79
C ALA A 156 -15.50 -16.83 -1.49
N SER A 157 -16.36 -17.78 -1.11
CA SER A 157 -17.75 -17.87 -1.61
C SER A 157 -18.59 -16.63 -1.28
N TRP A 158 -18.25 -15.89 -0.22
CA TRP A 158 -18.86 -14.59 0.05
C TRP A 158 -18.33 -13.49 -0.88
N LEU A 159 -17.08 -13.57 -1.35
CA LEU A 159 -16.50 -12.61 -2.30
C LEU A 159 -17.16 -12.69 -3.67
N ASP A 160 -17.73 -13.82 -4.05
CA ASP A 160 -18.57 -13.96 -5.26
C ASP A 160 -19.75 -12.98 -5.25
N GLN A 161 -20.36 -12.77 -4.09
CA GLN A 161 -21.48 -11.84 -3.92
C GLN A 161 -21.05 -10.39 -4.16
N GLU A 162 -19.76 -10.10 -4.02
CA GLU A 162 -19.15 -8.81 -4.32
C GLU A 162 -18.60 -8.73 -5.75
N GLY A 163 -18.91 -9.73 -6.61
CA GLY A 163 -18.51 -9.80 -8.01
C GLY A 163 -16.99 -9.94 -8.18
N MET A 164 -16.34 -10.69 -7.30
CA MET A 164 -14.94 -11.09 -7.44
C MET A 164 -14.85 -12.50 -7.98
N GLU A 165 -14.25 -12.65 -9.15
CA GLU A 165 -13.92 -13.96 -9.71
C GLU A 165 -12.78 -14.60 -8.89
N TRP A 166 -13.01 -15.79 -8.39
CA TRP A 166 -12.00 -16.60 -7.71
C TRP A 166 -12.16 -18.06 -8.08
N GLU A 167 -11.07 -18.80 -7.98
CA GLU A 167 -11.02 -20.25 -8.24
C GLU A 167 -10.35 -20.94 -7.07
N SER A 168 -10.95 -22.06 -6.62
CA SER A 168 -10.29 -22.96 -5.65
C SER A 168 -9.44 -23.94 -6.41
N LEU A 169 -8.14 -23.99 -6.12
CA LEU A 169 -7.17 -24.83 -6.81
C LEU A 169 -6.62 -25.92 -5.90
N SER A 170 -6.54 -27.14 -6.43
CA SER A 170 -5.75 -28.24 -5.89
C SER A 170 -4.24 -28.02 -6.07
N LEU A 171 -3.40 -28.85 -5.45
CA LEU A 171 -1.95 -28.76 -5.64
C LEU A 171 -1.55 -28.92 -7.09
N ASP A 172 -2.10 -29.89 -7.81
CA ASP A 172 -1.77 -30.13 -9.24
C ASP A 172 -2.11 -28.90 -10.10
N GLU A 173 -3.29 -28.30 -9.87
CA GLU A 173 -3.70 -27.07 -10.57
C GLU A 173 -2.84 -25.85 -10.20
N ILE A 174 -2.35 -25.76 -8.95
CA ILE A 174 -1.39 -24.75 -8.52
C ILE A 174 -0.06 -24.92 -9.25
N GLU A 175 0.45 -26.15 -9.37
CA GLU A 175 1.71 -26.45 -10.07
C GLU A 175 1.63 -26.23 -11.59
N ASP A 176 0.43 -26.37 -12.16
CA ASP A 176 0.19 -26.05 -13.57
C ASP A 176 0.09 -24.53 -13.79
N LEU A 177 -0.53 -23.80 -12.86
CA LEU A 177 -0.62 -22.35 -12.88
C LEU A 177 0.74 -21.68 -12.65
N GLU A 178 1.51 -22.18 -11.66
CA GLU A 178 2.81 -21.66 -11.24
C GLU A 178 3.83 -22.82 -11.09
N PRO A 179 4.52 -23.18 -12.17
CA PRO A 179 5.46 -24.31 -12.18
C PRO A 179 6.63 -24.18 -11.21
N ALA A 180 6.91 -22.97 -10.69
CA ALA A 180 7.94 -22.76 -9.68
C ALA A 180 7.70 -23.58 -8.40
N PHE A 181 6.45 -23.92 -8.09
CA PHE A 181 6.11 -24.76 -6.92
C PHE A 181 6.54 -26.23 -7.06
N LYS A 182 6.77 -26.73 -8.29
CA LYS A 182 7.28 -28.10 -8.51
C LYS A 182 8.63 -28.37 -7.86
N SER A 183 9.38 -27.30 -7.59
CA SER A 183 10.70 -27.38 -6.92
C SER A 183 10.63 -27.12 -5.42
N ALA A 184 9.44 -26.85 -4.86
CA ALA A 184 9.27 -26.61 -3.43
C ALA A 184 9.70 -27.82 -2.61
N SER A 185 10.26 -27.59 -1.41
CA SER A 185 10.68 -28.70 -0.56
C SER A 185 9.47 -29.54 -0.11
N ASN A 186 9.62 -30.87 -0.14
CA ASN A 186 8.57 -31.80 0.27
C ASN A 186 8.13 -31.66 1.76
N GLU A 187 8.82 -30.83 2.54
CA GLU A 187 8.48 -30.60 3.97
C GLU A 187 7.27 -29.67 4.16
N LYS A 188 6.96 -28.82 3.15
CA LYS A 188 5.75 -27.97 3.21
C LYS A 188 4.73 -28.44 2.17
N LYS A 189 3.77 -29.18 2.66
CA LYS A 189 2.70 -29.73 1.85
C LYS A 189 1.64 -28.66 1.62
N ILE A 190 1.65 -28.03 0.42
CA ILE A 190 0.55 -27.18 -0.01
C ILE A 190 -0.69 -28.07 -0.19
N VAL A 191 -1.79 -27.69 0.45
CA VAL A 191 -3.05 -28.44 0.40
C VAL A 191 -4.04 -27.88 -0.61
N GLY A 192 -3.88 -26.62 -0.99
CA GLY A 192 -4.72 -25.94 -1.98
C GLY A 192 -4.51 -24.43 -1.97
N GLY A 193 -5.22 -23.74 -2.84
CA GLY A 193 -5.14 -22.30 -2.96
C GLY A 193 -6.41 -21.66 -3.50
N ILE A 194 -6.50 -20.34 -3.33
CA ILE A 194 -7.55 -19.49 -3.89
C ILE A 194 -6.89 -18.54 -4.85
N TYR A 195 -7.27 -18.65 -6.10
CA TYR A 195 -6.72 -17.85 -7.18
C TYR A 195 -7.72 -16.79 -7.66
N THR A 196 -7.28 -15.53 -7.72
CA THR A 196 -8.04 -14.39 -8.25
C THR A 196 -7.38 -13.89 -9.51
N LYS A 197 -7.89 -14.36 -10.66
CA LYS A 197 -7.33 -14.09 -11.98
C LYS A 197 -7.32 -12.61 -12.35
N SER A 198 -8.31 -11.85 -11.90
CA SER A 198 -8.46 -10.43 -12.21
C SER A 198 -7.47 -9.53 -11.46
N ASP A 199 -6.83 -10.01 -10.41
CA ASP A 199 -5.80 -9.27 -9.69
C ASP A 199 -4.49 -9.18 -10.49
N ALA A 200 -3.58 -8.31 -10.06
CA ALA A 200 -2.33 -8.05 -10.75
C ALA A 200 -1.20 -7.71 -9.79
N SER A 201 0.01 -7.62 -10.32
CA SER A 201 1.16 -7.06 -9.61
C SER A 201 1.91 -6.05 -10.46
N GLY A 202 2.65 -5.14 -9.81
CA GLY A 202 3.47 -4.14 -10.50
C GLY A 202 4.34 -3.34 -9.53
N ASP A 203 5.37 -2.70 -10.07
CA ASP A 203 6.30 -1.88 -9.29
C ASP A 203 5.74 -0.47 -9.08
N ILE A 204 5.25 -0.22 -7.85
CA ILE A 204 4.71 1.07 -7.43
C ILE A 204 5.73 2.21 -7.56
N HIS A 205 7.02 1.96 -7.25
CA HIS A 205 8.06 2.98 -7.34
C HIS A 205 8.32 3.36 -8.79
N LYS A 206 8.40 2.35 -9.68
CA LYS A 206 8.56 2.56 -11.13
C LYS A 206 7.35 3.29 -11.72
N PHE A 207 6.12 2.91 -11.31
CA PHE A 207 4.90 3.62 -11.67
C PHE A 207 4.98 5.10 -11.28
N CYS A 208 5.26 5.39 -10.01
CA CYS A 208 5.34 6.76 -9.50
C CYS A 208 6.40 7.59 -10.22
N THR A 209 7.58 7.01 -10.43
CA THR A 209 8.71 7.69 -11.09
C THR A 209 8.39 8.04 -12.56
N ASN A 210 7.74 7.12 -13.28
CA ASN A 210 7.35 7.36 -14.67
C ASN A 210 6.17 8.32 -14.77
N MET A 211 5.21 8.23 -13.84
CA MET A 211 4.07 9.14 -13.80
C MET A 211 4.51 10.59 -13.56
N ILE A 212 5.52 10.87 -12.73
CA ILE A 212 6.03 12.23 -12.54
C ILE A 212 6.49 12.87 -13.86
N LYS A 213 7.18 12.12 -14.73
CA LYS A 213 7.60 12.62 -16.04
C LYS A 213 6.38 13.01 -16.89
N ILE A 214 5.36 12.17 -16.91
CA ILE A 214 4.13 12.44 -17.65
C ILE A 214 3.38 13.66 -17.07
N LEU A 215 3.32 13.77 -15.75
CA LEU A 215 2.71 14.92 -15.07
C LEU A 215 3.42 16.23 -15.46
N GLN A 216 4.75 16.24 -15.52
CA GLN A 216 5.54 17.40 -15.91
C GLN A 216 5.41 17.70 -17.40
N GLU A 217 5.66 16.72 -18.27
CA GLU A 217 5.79 16.91 -19.72
C GLU A 217 4.44 17.07 -20.42
N LYS A 218 3.44 16.31 -20.04
CA LYS A 218 2.13 16.30 -20.71
C LYS A 218 1.09 17.19 -20.03
N TYR A 219 1.10 17.24 -18.69
CA TYR A 219 0.07 17.96 -17.93
C TYR A 219 0.57 19.26 -17.30
N GLY A 220 1.87 19.58 -17.43
CA GLY A 220 2.45 20.84 -16.95
C GLY A 220 2.43 20.97 -15.41
N VAL A 221 2.45 19.83 -14.69
CA VAL A 221 2.52 19.83 -13.22
C VAL A 221 3.89 20.31 -12.77
N GLU A 222 3.91 21.32 -11.92
CA GLU A 222 5.12 21.77 -11.24
C GLU A 222 5.48 20.82 -10.10
N THR A 223 6.77 20.53 -9.91
CA THR A 223 7.25 19.66 -8.81
C THR A 223 8.25 20.41 -7.95
N LEU A 224 8.00 20.45 -6.65
CA LEU A 224 8.87 21.05 -5.64
C LEU A 224 9.37 19.93 -4.71
N PHE A 225 10.51 19.33 -5.04
CA PHE A 225 11.21 18.36 -4.21
C PHE A 225 12.19 19.04 -3.26
N ASN A 226 12.63 18.33 -2.21
CA ASN A 226 13.42 18.87 -1.08
C ASN A 226 12.75 20.07 -0.40
N THR A 227 11.39 20.11 -0.42
CA THR A 227 10.61 21.20 0.13
C THR A 227 9.74 20.69 1.27
N GLU A 228 10.10 21.03 2.48
CA GLU A 228 9.36 20.60 3.68
C GLU A 228 8.32 21.66 4.05
N ILE A 229 7.06 21.25 4.08
CA ILE A 229 5.95 22.10 4.51
C ILE A 229 5.89 22.08 6.03
N GLU A 230 6.01 23.26 6.64
CA GLU A 230 5.99 23.44 8.10
C GLU A 230 4.60 23.80 8.61
N THR A 231 3.88 24.68 7.91
CA THR A 231 2.56 25.12 8.31
C THR A 231 1.61 25.26 7.13
N ILE A 232 0.33 25.10 7.41
CA ILE A 232 -0.79 25.30 6.49
C ILE A 232 -1.79 26.17 7.22
N TYR A 233 -2.21 27.28 6.62
CA TYR A 233 -3.27 28.12 7.18
C TYR A 233 -4.05 28.80 6.07
N LYS A 234 -5.26 29.26 6.36
CA LYS A 234 -6.08 30.04 5.43
C LYS A 234 -5.94 31.52 5.68
N ASP A 235 -5.72 32.28 4.63
CA ASP A 235 -5.81 33.73 4.62
C ASP A 235 -6.81 34.17 3.54
N LYS A 236 -7.94 34.72 3.96
CA LYS A 236 -9.10 35.05 3.12
C LYS A 236 -9.56 33.82 2.32
N ASP A 237 -9.49 33.88 1.00
CA ASP A 237 -9.92 32.80 0.09
C ASP A 237 -8.77 31.88 -0.35
N LYS A 238 -7.55 32.12 0.12
CA LYS A 238 -6.37 31.36 -0.25
C LYS A 238 -5.85 30.52 0.89
N VAL A 239 -5.23 29.40 0.55
CA VAL A 239 -4.46 28.54 1.46
C VAL A 239 -2.99 28.90 1.32
N ILE A 240 -2.35 29.19 2.43
CA ILE A 240 -0.94 29.55 2.51
C ILE A 240 -0.15 28.38 3.06
N LEU A 241 0.91 28.02 2.37
CA LEU A 241 1.89 27.03 2.83
C LEU A 241 3.17 27.78 3.21
N SER A 242 3.65 27.57 4.43
CA SER A 242 5.02 27.93 4.80
C SER A 242 5.91 26.70 4.63
N ALA A 243 7.02 26.87 3.94
CA ALA A 243 7.92 25.77 3.62
C ALA A 243 9.38 26.18 3.79
N THR A 244 10.24 25.20 4.12
CA THR A 244 11.68 25.34 4.03
C THR A 244 12.18 24.60 2.80
N ASP A 245 12.83 25.36 1.90
CA ASP A 245 13.49 24.88 0.70
C ASP A 245 14.99 25.20 0.81
N GLN A 246 15.84 24.18 0.83
CA GLN A 246 17.31 24.33 0.92
C GLN A 246 17.79 25.35 1.99
N ALA A 247 17.16 25.31 3.17
CA ALA A 247 17.39 26.20 4.32
C ALA A 247 16.86 27.65 4.16
N ALA A 248 16.01 27.95 3.17
CA ALA A 248 15.32 29.22 3.06
C ALA A 248 13.82 29.04 3.32
N SER A 249 13.23 29.88 4.17
CA SER A 249 11.76 29.92 4.35
C SER A 249 11.11 30.58 3.16
N LYS A 250 10.08 29.94 2.61
CA LYS A 250 9.26 30.44 1.49
C LYS A 250 7.78 30.28 1.81
N GLY A 251 6.99 31.24 1.35
CA GLY A 251 5.53 31.17 1.35
C GLY A 251 4.99 30.83 -0.03
N TYR A 252 4.03 29.91 -0.10
CA TYR A 252 3.33 29.56 -1.33
C TYR A 252 1.82 29.78 -1.14
N VAL A 253 1.13 30.21 -2.18
CA VAL A 253 -0.28 30.58 -2.16
C VAL A 253 -1.05 29.76 -3.16
N PHE A 254 -2.11 29.07 -2.72
CA PHE A 254 -2.95 28.22 -3.55
C PHE A 254 -4.44 28.50 -3.30
N ASP A 255 -5.29 28.06 -4.23
CA ASP A 255 -6.73 28.03 -4.03
C ASP A 255 -7.13 26.90 -3.09
N GLN A 256 -6.54 25.72 -3.31
CA GLN A 256 -6.82 24.50 -2.57
C GLN A 256 -5.54 23.70 -2.32
N VAL A 257 -5.57 22.87 -1.29
CA VAL A 257 -4.44 21.99 -0.91
C VAL A 257 -4.94 20.58 -0.63
N ALA A 258 -4.29 19.58 -1.25
CA ALA A 258 -4.50 18.17 -0.97
C ALA A 258 -3.31 17.61 -0.15
N VAL A 259 -3.56 17.18 1.08
CA VAL A 259 -2.55 16.58 1.96
C VAL A 259 -2.55 15.05 1.79
N CYS A 260 -1.52 14.55 1.09
CA CYS A 260 -1.31 13.14 0.75
C CYS A 260 -0.02 12.59 1.38
N ALA A 261 0.33 13.07 2.58
CA ALA A 261 1.64 12.89 3.20
C ALA A 261 1.80 11.55 3.97
N GLY A 262 0.90 10.58 3.77
CA GLY A 262 0.97 9.27 4.42
C GLY A 262 0.96 9.38 5.95
N VAL A 263 1.98 8.83 6.62
CA VAL A 263 2.08 8.89 8.10
C VAL A 263 2.32 10.29 8.63
N GLU A 264 2.86 11.19 7.83
CA GLU A 264 3.09 12.59 8.23
C GLU A 264 1.80 13.42 8.21
N THR A 265 0.73 12.94 7.58
CA THR A 265 -0.57 13.62 7.56
C THR A 265 -1.12 13.87 8.96
N GLN A 266 -0.80 13.00 9.94
CA GLN A 266 -1.19 13.22 11.33
C GLN A 266 -0.66 14.56 11.87
N SER A 267 0.58 14.92 11.56
CA SER A 267 1.17 16.19 12.00
C SER A 267 0.48 17.40 11.38
N PHE A 268 0.09 17.30 10.11
CA PHE A 268 -0.70 18.36 9.45
C PHE A 268 -2.09 18.48 10.03
N ALA A 269 -2.74 17.37 10.35
CA ALA A 269 -4.05 17.39 11.01
C ALA A 269 -4.00 18.05 12.39
N ASP A 270 -2.95 17.76 13.16
CA ASP A 270 -2.73 18.36 14.47
C ASP A 270 -2.55 19.90 14.36
N ILE A 271 -1.82 20.40 13.36
CA ILE A 271 -1.65 21.84 13.05
C ILE A 271 -3.00 22.48 12.66
N LEU A 272 -3.80 21.80 11.83
CA LEU A 272 -5.09 22.29 11.35
C LEU A 272 -6.24 22.12 12.36
N GLY A 273 -5.98 21.47 13.50
CA GLY A 273 -6.97 21.19 14.54
C GLY A 273 -7.96 20.09 14.17
N ASP A 274 -7.64 19.26 13.17
CA ASP A 274 -8.48 18.14 12.76
C ASP A 274 -8.26 16.92 13.63
N SER A 275 -9.33 16.14 13.82
CA SER A 275 -9.27 14.89 14.58
C SER A 275 -9.14 13.72 13.62
N MET A 276 -7.94 13.19 13.48
CA MET A 276 -7.70 11.93 12.79
C MET A 276 -6.75 11.03 13.59
N ARG A 277 -6.71 9.75 13.24
CA ARG A 277 -5.83 8.77 13.90
C ARG A 277 -5.13 7.95 12.83
N VAL A 278 -3.99 8.43 12.37
CA VAL A 278 -3.11 7.70 11.45
C VAL A 278 -1.88 7.26 12.24
N TYR A 279 -1.68 5.95 12.36
CA TYR A 279 -0.53 5.39 13.08
C TYR A 279 0.43 4.68 12.10
N PRO A 280 1.74 4.90 12.23
CA PRO A 280 2.75 4.23 11.42
C PRO A 280 2.90 2.77 11.84
N VAL A 281 2.46 1.84 10.99
CA VAL A 281 2.72 0.40 11.17
C VAL A 281 3.83 -0.01 10.22
N LYS A 282 5.00 -0.36 10.79
CA LYS A 282 6.18 -0.71 10.00
C LYS A 282 6.01 -2.08 9.35
N GLY A 283 6.31 -2.17 8.06
CA GLY A 283 6.43 -3.41 7.31
C GLY A 283 7.83 -3.57 6.76
N TYR A 284 8.19 -4.81 6.42
CA TYR A 284 9.50 -5.15 5.87
C TYR A 284 9.35 -5.79 4.50
N SER A 285 10.34 -5.57 3.64
CA SER A 285 10.47 -6.30 2.39
C SER A 285 11.93 -6.57 2.05
N VAL A 286 12.12 -7.54 1.17
CA VAL A 286 13.38 -7.78 0.47
C VAL A 286 13.14 -7.74 -1.02
N THR A 287 14.06 -7.14 -1.75
CA THR A 287 14.11 -7.19 -3.21
C THR A 287 15.29 -8.07 -3.58
N ILE A 288 15.02 -9.26 -4.10
CA ILE A 288 16.03 -10.21 -4.55
C ILE A 288 16.26 -9.96 -6.05
N TYR A 289 17.51 -9.82 -6.45
CA TYR A 289 17.90 -9.64 -7.84
C TYR A 289 18.10 -10.99 -8.50
N LEU A 290 17.39 -11.22 -9.60
CA LEU A 290 17.43 -12.47 -10.36
C LEU A 290 18.50 -12.33 -11.44
N ASP A 291 19.77 -12.33 -11.01
CA ASP A 291 20.92 -11.99 -11.88
C ASP A 291 21.34 -13.15 -12.78
N ASP A 292 20.95 -14.38 -12.47
CA ASP A 292 21.26 -15.58 -13.23
C ASP A 292 19.99 -16.20 -13.85
N MET A 293 20.19 -16.98 -14.90
CA MET A 293 19.09 -17.63 -15.65
C MET A 293 18.33 -18.66 -14.81
N ILE A 294 19.00 -19.35 -13.89
CA ILE A 294 18.37 -20.37 -13.03
C ILE A 294 17.39 -19.68 -12.10
N SER A 295 17.83 -18.62 -11.39
CA SER A 295 16.96 -17.80 -10.53
C SER A 295 15.81 -17.17 -11.31
N GLN A 296 16.05 -16.70 -12.54
CA GLN A 296 15.00 -16.11 -13.37
C GLN A 296 13.92 -17.12 -13.77
N GLN A 297 14.30 -18.35 -14.07
CA GLN A 297 13.38 -19.43 -14.44
C GLN A 297 12.65 -20.02 -13.23
N ALA A 298 13.32 -20.10 -12.08
CA ALA A 298 12.78 -20.67 -10.85
C ALA A 298 11.88 -19.71 -10.05
N ALA A 299 11.98 -18.40 -10.28
CA ALA A 299 11.19 -17.43 -9.56
C ALA A 299 9.73 -17.38 -10.07
N PRO A 300 8.73 -17.33 -9.16
CA PRO A 300 7.32 -17.35 -9.53
C PRO A 300 6.94 -16.15 -10.41
N GLN A 301 6.02 -16.38 -11.33
CA GLN A 301 5.43 -15.39 -12.23
C GLN A 301 4.09 -14.87 -11.70
N VAL A 302 3.30 -15.74 -11.08
CA VAL A 302 2.08 -15.38 -10.40
C VAL A 302 2.43 -14.72 -9.06
N SER A 303 1.73 -13.66 -8.71
CA SER A 303 1.93 -13.06 -7.40
C SER A 303 1.31 -13.93 -6.32
N LEU A 304 2.01 -14.12 -5.20
CA LEU A 304 1.68 -15.10 -4.18
C LEU A 304 1.36 -14.43 -2.85
N LEU A 305 0.43 -15.00 -2.11
CA LEU A 305 0.21 -14.74 -0.69
C LEU A 305 0.21 -16.07 0.08
N ASP A 306 1.20 -16.23 0.96
CA ASP A 306 1.19 -17.25 2.01
C ASP A 306 0.37 -16.69 3.19
N ASP A 307 -0.92 -17.00 3.18
CA ASP A 307 -1.88 -16.39 4.12
C ASP A 307 -1.60 -16.71 5.61
N PRO A 308 -1.22 -17.93 5.99
CA PRO A 308 -0.85 -18.28 7.37
C PRO A 308 0.28 -17.42 7.96
N VAL A 309 1.33 -17.15 7.20
CA VAL A 309 2.50 -16.37 7.65
C VAL A 309 2.48 -14.92 7.21
N LYS A 310 1.48 -14.51 6.43
CA LYS A 310 1.30 -13.14 5.92
C LYS A 310 2.50 -12.62 5.14
N ILE A 311 3.07 -13.48 4.28
CA ILE A 311 4.13 -13.14 3.34
C ILE A 311 3.54 -13.03 1.93
N VAL A 312 3.82 -11.93 1.26
CA VAL A 312 3.48 -11.70 -0.16
C VAL A 312 4.74 -11.75 -1.01
N SER A 313 4.61 -12.27 -2.24
CA SER A 313 5.68 -12.29 -3.22
C SER A 313 5.17 -11.81 -4.58
N SER A 314 5.95 -10.97 -5.26
CA SER A 314 5.63 -10.46 -6.60
C SER A 314 6.87 -10.39 -7.48
N ARG A 315 6.74 -10.86 -8.72
CA ARG A 315 7.75 -10.67 -9.75
C ARG A 315 7.70 -9.25 -10.30
N LEU A 316 8.82 -8.54 -10.32
CA LEU A 316 8.96 -7.17 -10.79
C LEU A 316 10.12 -7.12 -11.81
N GLY A 317 9.84 -7.48 -13.06
CA GLY A 317 10.86 -7.65 -14.09
C GLY A 317 11.86 -8.76 -13.73
N ASN A 318 13.14 -8.40 -13.57
CA ASN A 318 14.23 -9.30 -13.16
C ASN A 318 14.44 -9.31 -11.63
N ARG A 319 13.44 -8.92 -10.84
CA ARG A 319 13.48 -8.88 -9.37
C ARG A 319 12.33 -9.66 -8.77
N LEU A 320 12.58 -10.31 -7.65
CA LEU A 320 11.54 -10.90 -6.80
C LEU A 320 11.39 -10.06 -5.54
N ARG A 321 10.23 -9.47 -5.33
CA ARG A 321 9.89 -8.74 -4.13
C ARG A 321 9.18 -9.66 -3.16
N VAL A 322 9.68 -9.75 -1.93
CA VAL A 322 9.01 -10.49 -0.86
C VAL A 322 8.79 -9.55 0.32
N ALA A 323 7.57 -9.47 0.79
CA ALA A 323 7.20 -8.54 1.86
C ALA A 323 6.31 -9.22 2.90
N GLY A 324 6.45 -8.77 4.15
CA GLY A 324 5.66 -9.31 5.25
C GLY A 324 5.79 -8.45 6.50
N THR A 325 5.35 -9.01 7.61
CA THR A 325 5.46 -8.45 8.96
C THR A 325 4.75 -7.12 9.17
N ALA A 326 4.22 -6.93 10.35
CA ALA A 326 3.72 -5.66 10.87
C ALA A 326 4.37 -5.39 12.23
N GLU A 327 4.92 -4.19 12.42
CA GLU A 327 5.55 -3.78 13.68
C GLU A 327 5.00 -2.44 14.15
N LEU A 328 4.51 -2.40 15.39
CA LEU A 328 4.01 -1.18 16.04
C LEU A 328 5.17 -0.48 16.77
N ALA A 329 6.06 0.16 16.01
CA ALA A 329 7.28 0.81 16.47
C ALA A 329 7.30 2.35 16.29
N GLY A 330 6.15 2.97 16.06
CA GLY A 330 6.10 4.39 15.76
C GLY A 330 6.83 4.72 14.46
N LYS A 331 7.50 5.87 14.41
CA LYS A 331 8.22 6.35 13.21
C LYS A 331 9.62 5.69 13.02
N ASN A 332 9.98 4.67 13.82
CA ASN A 332 11.24 3.96 13.66
C ASN A 332 11.31 3.22 12.31
N LYS A 333 12.39 3.42 11.57
CA LYS A 333 12.63 2.80 10.24
C LYS A 333 13.82 1.83 10.22
N ASP A 334 14.41 1.53 11.37
CA ASP A 334 15.55 0.60 11.44
C ASP A 334 15.17 -0.74 10.83
N ILE A 335 16.05 -1.27 9.99
CA ILE A 335 15.87 -2.57 9.33
C ILE A 335 16.44 -3.64 10.23
N ARG A 336 15.56 -4.46 10.80
CA ARG A 336 15.94 -5.53 11.72
C ARG A 336 16.20 -6.82 10.96
N GLN A 337 17.36 -7.43 11.17
CA GLN A 337 17.75 -8.68 10.51
C GLN A 337 16.86 -9.88 10.91
N ASP A 338 16.31 -9.90 12.13
CA ASP A 338 15.36 -10.90 12.57
C ASP A 338 13.99 -10.80 11.85
N ARG A 339 13.73 -9.71 11.10
CA ARG A 339 12.55 -9.53 10.25
C ARG A 339 12.84 -9.76 8.77
N ILE A 340 14.08 -9.63 8.36
CA ILE A 340 14.52 -9.91 6.98
C ILE A 340 14.75 -11.41 6.78
N ARG A 341 15.38 -12.08 7.74
CA ARG A 341 15.71 -13.51 7.66
C ARG A 341 14.52 -14.42 7.36
N PRO A 342 13.33 -14.25 8.00
CA PRO A 342 12.14 -15.04 7.66
C PRO A 342 11.70 -14.90 6.20
N LEU A 343 11.82 -13.71 5.59
CA LEU A 343 11.47 -13.49 4.19
C LEU A 343 12.41 -14.23 3.25
N LEU A 344 13.72 -14.21 3.53
CA LEU A 344 14.72 -14.95 2.74
C LEU A 344 14.56 -16.47 2.91
N ASN A 345 14.30 -16.93 4.15
CA ASN A 345 14.08 -18.35 4.42
C ASN A 345 12.84 -18.86 3.71
N TRP A 346 11.75 -18.07 3.65
CA TRP A 346 10.56 -18.40 2.90
C TRP A 346 10.87 -18.64 1.41
N VAL A 347 11.71 -17.78 0.79
CA VAL A 347 12.12 -17.99 -0.60
C VAL A 347 12.95 -19.28 -0.77
N ARG A 348 13.91 -19.52 0.11
CA ARG A 348 14.74 -20.74 0.07
C ARG A 348 13.95 -22.02 0.21
N GLU A 349 12.85 -21.95 0.95
CA GLU A 349 11.97 -23.08 1.24
C GLU A 349 11.04 -23.39 0.05
N TYR A 350 10.39 -22.37 -0.51
CA TYR A 350 9.47 -22.58 -1.62
C TYR A 350 10.13 -22.56 -3.00
N PHE A 351 11.21 -21.81 -3.15
CA PHE A 351 11.92 -21.61 -4.42
C PHE A 351 13.44 -21.82 -4.26
N PRO A 352 13.89 -23.04 -3.92
CA PRO A 352 15.29 -23.29 -3.54
C PRO A 352 16.31 -22.99 -4.64
N SER A 353 15.90 -22.96 -5.90
CA SER A 353 16.76 -22.60 -7.03
C SER A 353 16.87 -21.09 -7.26
N VAL A 354 16.15 -20.25 -6.49
CA VAL A 354 16.31 -18.79 -6.51
C VAL A 354 17.45 -18.39 -5.58
N SER A 355 18.52 -17.82 -6.12
CA SER A 355 19.60 -17.28 -5.29
C SER A 355 19.11 -16.12 -4.43
N THR A 356 19.41 -16.21 -3.14
CA THR A 356 19.10 -15.15 -2.15
C THR A 356 20.35 -14.42 -1.67
N GLU A 357 21.45 -14.46 -2.43
CA GLU A 357 22.70 -13.81 -2.07
C GLU A 357 22.70 -12.32 -2.34
N ASN A 358 22.14 -11.92 -3.51
CA ASN A 358 22.02 -10.53 -3.89
C ASN A 358 20.60 -10.00 -3.61
N TYR A 359 20.45 -9.24 -2.52
CA TYR A 359 19.17 -8.65 -2.15
C TYR A 359 19.32 -7.28 -1.48
N THR A 360 18.29 -6.46 -1.58
CA THR A 360 18.17 -5.20 -0.84
C THR A 360 17.04 -5.29 0.16
N PRO A 361 17.32 -5.16 1.48
CA PRO A 361 16.28 -5.09 2.50
C PRO A 361 15.70 -3.68 2.59
N TRP A 362 14.44 -3.58 3.00
CA TRP A 362 13.76 -2.32 3.20
C TRP A 362 12.72 -2.39 4.31
N ALA A 363 12.42 -1.22 4.90
CA ALA A 363 11.33 -1.06 5.86
C ALA A 363 10.56 0.24 5.57
N GLY A 364 9.23 0.17 5.62
CA GLY A 364 8.34 1.31 5.39
C GLY A 364 7.20 1.39 6.38
N LEU A 365 6.65 2.59 6.52
CA LEU A 365 5.61 2.92 7.49
C LEU A 365 4.25 3.00 6.80
N ARG A 366 3.38 2.03 7.05
CA ARG A 366 2.00 2.03 6.54
C ARG A 366 1.18 3.05 7.33
N PRO A 367 0.48 3.98 6.69
CA PRO A 367 -0.40 4.95 7.38
C PRO A 367 -1.73 4.27 7.74
N MET A 368 -1.79 3.65 8.92
CA MET A 368 -2.93 2.83 9.32
C MET A 368 -3.94 3.64 10.12
N THR A 369 -5.19 3.63 9.69
CA THR A 369 -6.35 4.08 10.48
C THR A 369 -6.84 2.96 11.40
N PRO A 370 -7.54 3.25 12.50
CA PRO A 370 -8.05 2.22 13.40
C PRO A 370 -9.08 1.28 12.77
N ASP A 371 -9.90 1.78 11.85
CA ASP A 371 -10.96 1.07 11.15
C ASP A 371 -10.54 0.54 9.77
N MET A 372 -9.25 0.73 9.42
CA MET A 372 -8.63 0.30 8.17
C MET A 372 -9.15 1.01 6.91
N MET A 373 -9.96 2.07 7.06
CA MET A 373 -10.52 2.82 5.93
C MET A 373 -9.63 4.01 5.54
N PRO A 374 -9.49 4.31 4.24
CA PRO A 374 -8.80 5.52 3.80
C PRO A 374 -9.59 6.77 4.22
N LEU A 375 -8.87 7.85 4.47
CA LEU A 375 -9.41 9.15 4.87
C LEU A 375 -9.39 10.10 3.66
N ILE A 376 -10.59 10.42 3.14
CA ILE A 376 -10.79 11.29 1.97
C ILE A 376 -11.85 12.32 2.33
N PHE A 377 -11.44 13.45 2.90
CA PHE A 377 -12.38 14.47 3.37
C PHE A 377 -11.74 15.87 3.40
N GLU A 378 -12.57 16.90 3.47
CA GLU A 378 -12.14 18.29 3.66
C GLU A 378 -11.85 18.56 5.16
N SER A 379 -10.75 19.26 5.41
CA SER A 379 -10.38 19.78 6.74
C SER A 379 -11.43 20.75 7.29
N LYS A 380 -11.37 21.04 8.60
CA LYS A 380 -12.07 22.20 9.18
C LYS A 380 -11.61 23.52 8.56
N VAL A 381 -10.40 23.55 8.06
CA VAL A 381 -9.86 24.69 7.31
C VAL A 381 -10.27 24.52 5.85
N LYS A 382 -11.25 25.33 5.43
CA LYS A 382 -11.81 25.28 4.06
C LYS A 382 -10.74 25.41 2.98
N GLY A 383 -10.84 24.55 1.93
CA GLY A 383 -9.88 24.48 0.85
C GLY A 383 -8.69 23.55 1.13
N VAL A 384 -8.63 22.92 2.32
CA VAL A 384 -7.63 21.89 2.63
C VAL A 384 -8.30 20.53 2.68
N PHE A 385 -7.76 19.55 1.97
CA PHE A 385 -8.32 18.22 1.83
C PHE A 385 -7.29 17.15 2.17
N TYR A 386 -7.76 15.97 2.58
CA TYR A 386 -6.90 14.84 2.91
C TYR A 386 -7.15 13.65 1.99
N ASN A 387 -6.07 12.97 1.59
CA ASN A 387 -6.09 11.64 0.98
C ASN A 387 -4.99 10.78 1.60
N THR A 388 -5.32 10.03 2.64
CA THR A 388 -4.36 9.30 3.47
C THR A 388 -5.01 8.09 4.15
N GLY A 389 -4.29 7.43 5.05
CA GLY A 389 -4.86 6.36 5.88
C GLY A 389 -5.06 5.02 5.17
N HIS A 390 -4.48 4.83 4.00
CA HIS A 390 -4.67 3.63 3.17
C HIS A 390 -4.09 2.34 3.78
N GLY A 391 -3.35 2.43 4.88
CA GLY A 391 -2.76 1.28 5.53
C GLY A 391 -1.81 0.51 4.62
N HIS A 392 -2.03 -0.80 4.51
CA HIS A 392 -1.28 -1.69 3.62
C HIS A 392 -1.79 -1.67 2.16
N LEU A 393 -2.92 -1.03 1.89
CA LEU A 393 -3.62 -1.01 0.60
C LEU A 393 -3.33 0.25 -0.24
N GLY A 394 -2.32 1.06 0.11
CA GLY A 394 -2.04 2.31 -0.60
C GLY A 394 -1.84 2.13 -2.11
N TRP A 395 -1.14 1.09 -2.55
CA TRP A 395 -1.01 0.74 -3.96
C TRP A 395 -2.35 0.29 -4.54
N THR A 396 -3.06 -0.58 -3.85
CA THR A 396 -4.33 -1.15 -4.28
C THR A 396 -5.46 -0.12 -4.40
N LEU A 397 -5.49 0.93 -3.54
CA LEU A 397 -6.59 1.90 -3.48
C LEU A 397 -6.26 3.26 -4.07
N GLY A 398 -4.97 3.61 -4.21
CA GLY A 398 -4.50 4.97 -4.44
C GLY A 398 -5.09 5.66 -5.66
N ALA A 399 -5.27 4.96 -6.77
CA ALA A 399 -5.84 5.55 -7.98
C ALA A 399 -7.32 5.94 -7.80
N ALA A 400 -8.12 5.08 -7.16
CA ALA A 400 -9.53 5.38 -6.89
C ALA A 400 -9.69 6.52 -5.89
N THR A 401 -8.89 6.52 -4.81
CA THR A 401 -8.96 7.59 -3.81
C THR A 401 -8.48 8.93 -4.34
N GLY A 402 -7.53 8.92 -5.28
CA GLY A 402 -7.08 10.13 -5.99
C GLY A 402 -8.18 10.75 -6.86
N GLU A 403 -8.93 9.93 -7.61
CA GLU A 403 -10.08 10.41 -8.39
C GLU A 403 -11.20 10.93 -7.48
N ILE A 404 -11.55 10.20 -6.41
CA ILE A 404 -12.58 10.61 -5.47
C ILE A 404 -12.24 11.95 -4.82
N LEU A 405 -10.97 12.15 -4.44
CA LEU A 405 -10.55 13.44 -3.88
C LEU A 405 -10.67 14.55 -4.91
N ALA A 406 -10.20 14.33 -6.16
CA ALA A 406 -10.31 15.32 -7.21
C ALA A 406 -11.77 15.69 -7.54
N GLU A 407 -12.70 14.71 -7.49
CA GLU A 407 -14.14 14.96 -7.61
C GLU A 407 -14.67 15.84 -6.47
N LYS A 408 -14.28 15.56 -5.21
CA LYS A 408 -14.69 16.37 -4.04
C LYS A 408 -14.19 17.81 -4.14
N MET A 409 -12.96 18.02 -4.58
CA MET A 409 -12.34 19.35 -4.71
C MET A 409 -12.97 20.22 -5.81
N GLU A 410 -13.75 19.65 -6.74
CA GLU A 410 -14.50 20.42 -7.76
C GLU A 410 -15.84 20.98 -7.23
N HIS A 411 -16.41 20.36 -6.20
CA HIS A 411 -17.74 20.69 -5.69
C HIS A 411 -17.74 21.70 -4.54
N ASP A 412 -16.58 22.01 -4.04
CA ASP A 412 -16.33 23.00 -2.98
C ASP A 412 -15.61 24.25 -3.51
#